data_25b5e053b4eca0c973122820a5a598ab
#
_entry.id   25b5e053b4eca0c973122820a5a598ab
#
_cell.length_a   1.000
_cell.length_b   1.000
_cell.length_c   1.000
_cell.angle_alpha   90.00
_cell.angle_beta   90.00
_cell.angle_gamma   90.00
#
_symmetry.space_group_name_H-M   'P 1'
#
loop_
_entity.id
_entity.type
_entity.pdbx_description
1 polymer ?
#
loop_
_entity_poly.entity_id
_entity_poly.type
_entity_poly.pdbx_seq_one_letter_code
_entity_poly.pdbx_strand_id
1 'polypeptide(L)'
;ATIGDICGITARGEGLAEEMRQMLDGMETNMENTSLRVNDVYDSVHKQKHNVQELAELGNRLNDASKNMQELVGNSSGEDKKADGAKVEAAVSAMRKLADGIGGKLQTPDSEEHSRILSGLLASGDLIEAAWTNDTKGRFICSIPPAGIANALIREWFKKSLTGEEYISAVYTSAITKKPCVTYSVPIRDDQGRIAGVFGVDLKL
;
A
#
# COMPACT_ATOMS: atom_id res chain seq x y z
N ALA A 1 19.33 -71.80 -22.79
CA ALA A 1 19.77 -70.58 -23.44
C ALA A 1 20.81 -70.93 -24.48
N THR A 2 20.48 -70.59 -25.74
CA THR A 2 21.43 -70.84 -26.86
C THR A 2 22.44 -69.69 -26.93
N ILE A 3 23.60 -69.92 -27.55
CA ILE A 3 24.64 -68.88 -27.73
C ILE A 3 24.06 -67.64 -28.39
N GLY A 4 23.05 -67.81 -29.27
CA GLY A 4 22.31 -66.73 -29.92
C GLY A 4 21.53 -65.83 -28.95
N ASP A 5 20.92 -66.41 -27.92
CA ASP A 5 20.18 -65.64 -26.88
C ASP A 5 21.11 -64.76 -26.07
N ILE A 6 22.32 -65.26 -25.78
CA ILE A 6 23.35 -64.52 -25.03
C ILE A 6 23.86 -63.36 -25.86
N CYS A 7 24.17 -63.55 -27.15
CA CYS A 7 24.59 -62.47 -28.04
C CYS A 7 23.53 -61.40 -28.16
N GLY A 8 22.23 -61.73 -28.24
CA GLY A 8 21.15 -60.77 -28.29
C GLY A 8 20.96 -59.95 -27.01
N ILE A 9 21.20 -60.57 -25.85
CA ILE A 9 21.17 -59.88 -24.54
C ILE A 9 22.36 -58.94 -24.43
N THR A 10 23.56 -59.35 -24.84
CA THR A 10 24.76 -58.51 -24.78
C THR A 10 24.61 -57.27 -25.69
N ALA A 11 24.16 -57.43 -26.93
CA ALA A 11 23.93 -56.32 -27.85
C ALA A 11 22.88 -55.33 -27.34
N ARG A 12 21.83 -55.81 -26.67
CA ARG A 12 20.84 -54.92 -26.01
C ARG A 12 21.44 -54.21 -24.79
N GLY A 13 22.30 -54.89 -24.02
CA GLY A 13 23.00 -54.29 -22.93
C GLY A 13 23.98 -53.19 -23.36
N GLU A 14 24.68 -53.37 -24.44
CA GLU A 14 25.54 -52.36 -25.03
C GLU A 14 24.74 -51.15 -25.55
N GLY A 15 23.62 -51.38 -26.23
CA GLY A 15 22.75 -50.30 -26.66
C GLY A 15 22.19 -49.46 -25.50
N LEU A 16 21.76 -50.13 -24.43
CA LEU A 16 21.25 -49.43 -23.22
C LEU A 16 22.36 -48.67 -22.49
N ALA A 17 23.58 -49.20 -22.45
CA ALA A 17 24.73 -48.50 -21.86
C ALA A 17 25.08 -47.22 -22.65
N GLU A 18 24.99 -47.27 -23.99
CA GLU A 18 25.23 -46.07 -24.81
C GLU A 18 24.13 -45.03 -24.64
N GLU A 19 22.85 -45.43 -24.58
CA GLU A 19 21.75 -44.54 -24.28
C GLU A 19 21.89 -43.90 -22.88
N MET A 20 22.32 -44.65 -21.89
CA MET A 20 22.58 -44.11 -20.53
C MET A 20 23.73 -43.09 -20.57
N ARG A 21 24.79 -43.37 -21.33
CA ARG A 21 25.91 -42.45 -21.47
C ARG A 21 25.46 -41.11 -22.10
N GLN A 22 24.69 -41.17 -23.17
CA GLN A 22 24.15 -39.98 -23.82
C GLN A 22 23.20 -39.18 -22.88
N MET A 23 22.39 -39.86 -22.07
CA MET A 23 21.56 -39.19 -21.05
C MET A 23 22.40 -38.50 -19.98
N LEU A 24 23.49 -39.13 -19.54
CA LEU A 24 24.41 -38.54 -18.56
C LEU A 24 25.11 -37.31 -19.11
N ASP A 25 25.61 -37.33 -20.35
CA ASP A 25 26.20 -36.17 -21.02
C ASP A 25 25.19 -35.03 -21.16
N GLY A 26 23.92 -35.32 -21.46
CA GLY A 26 22.81 -34.36 -21.48
C GLY A 26 22.51 -33.77 -20.10
N MET A 27 22.56 -34.59 -19.05
CA MET A 27 22.36 -34.14 -17.67
C MET A 27 23.51 -33.20 -17.22
N GLU A 28 24.75 -33.52 -17.56
CA GLU A 28 25.93 -32.67 -17.25
C GLU A 28 25.77 -31.29 -17.89
N THR A 29 25.43 -31.22 -19.17
CA THR A 29 25.17 -29.97 -19.88
C THR A 29 24.03 -29.16 -19.25
N ASN A 30 22.94 -29.82 -18.84
CA ASN A 30 21.81 -29.18 -18.15
C ASN A 30 22.19 -28.65 -16.77
N MET A 31 23.04 -29.38 -16.03
CA MET A 31 23.57 -28.93 -14.73
C MET A 31 24.44 -27.68 -14.87
N GLU A 32 25.34 -27.65 -15.85
CA GLU A 32 26.17 -26.47 -16.15
C GLU A 32 25.29 -25.26 -16.48
N ASN A 33 24.34 -25.43 -17.39
CA ASN A 33 23.40 -24.36 -17.77
C ASN A 33 22.57 -23.88 -16.56
N THR A 34 22.13 -24.79 -15.69
CA THR A 34 21.38 -24.44 -14.47
C THR A 34 22.27 -23.66 -13.52
N SER A 35 23.53 -24.06 -13.34
CA SER A 35 24.50 -23.36 -12.49
C SER A 35 24.74 -21.90 -12.99
N LEU A 36 24.89 -21.70 -14.29
CA LEU A 36 25.04 -20.37 -14.86
C LEU A 36 23.79 -19.50 -14.60
N ARG A 37 22.60 -20.06 -14.83
CA ARG A 37 21.34 -19.34 -14.56
C ARG A 37 21.12 -19.01 -13.08
N VAL A 38 21.56 -19.88 -12.18
CA VAL A 38 21.51 -19.60 -10.73
C VAL A 38 22.42 -18.42 -10.38
N ASN A 39 23.62 -18.35 -10.95
CA ASN A 39 24.51 -17.21 -10.77
C ASN A 39 23.91 -15.90 -11.29
N ASP A 40 23.28 -15.91 -12.48
CA ASP A 40 22.60 -14.74 -13.05
C ASP A 40 21.46 -14.25 -12.16
N VAL A 41 20.69 -15.18 -11.59
CA VAL A 41 19.62 -14.87 -10.62
C VAL A 41 20.21 -14.28 -9.35
N TYR A 42 21.30 -14.85 -8.83
CA TYR A 42 21.99 -14.34 -7.66
C TYR A 42 22.44 -12.88 -7.85
N ASP A 43 23.08 -12.58 -8.97
CA ASP A 43 23.53 -11.23 -9.33
C ASP A 43 22.34 -10.26 -9.48
N SER A 44 21.25 -10.73 -10.07
CA SER A 44 20.02 -9.94 -10.22
C SER A 44 19.40 -9.60 -8.85
N VAL A 45 19.36 -10.56 -7.93
CA VAL A 45 18.87 -10.36 -6.55
C VAL A 45 19.76 -9.36 -5.79
N HIS A 46 21.08 -9.44 -5.96
CA HIS A 46 22.00 -8.47 -5.36
C HIS A 46 21.78 -7.05 -5.88
N LYS A 47 21.60 -6.88 -7.19
CA LYS A 47 21.26 -5.58 -7.79
C LYS A 47 19.92 -5.05 -7.30
N GLN A 48 18.90 -5.91 -7.21
CA GLN A 48 17.58 -5.52 -6.67
C GLN A 48 17.68 -5.07 -5.20
N LYS A 49 18.45 -5.78 -4.37
CA LYS A 49 18.67 -5.39 -2.97
C LYS A 49 19.31 -3.99 -2.88
N HIS A 50 20.31 -3.71 -3.71
CA HIS A 50 20.96 -2.40 -3.76
C HIS A 50 19.96 -1.31 -4.16
N ASN A 51 19.18 -1.53 -5.23
CA ASN A 51 18.16 -0.58 -5.69
C ASN A 51 17.09 -0.30 -4.62
N VAL A 52 16.67 -1.33 -3.86
CA VAL A 52 15.72 -1.15 -2.75
C VAL A 52 16.33 -0.30 -1.62
N GLN A 53 17.62 -0.45 -1.33
CA GLN A 53 18.32 0.39 -0.36
C GLN A 53 18.41 1.85 -0.82
N GLU A 54 18.76 2.10 -2.08
CA GLU A 54 18.78 3.46 -2.66
C GLU A 54 17.39 4.11 -2.65
N LEU A 55 16.33 3.34 -2.98
CA LEU A 55 14.95 3.83 -2.92
C LEU A 55 14.52 4.18 -1.49
N ALA A 56 14.93 3.40 -0.49
CA ALA A 56 14.66 3.70 0.92
C ALA A 56 15.37 4.99 1.36
N GLU A 57 16.63 5.18 0.94
CA GLU A 57 17.41 6.38 1.25
C GLU A 57 16.83 7.63 0.56
N LEU A 58 16.42 7.50 -0.71
CA LEU A 58 15.73 8.57 -1.43
C LEU A 58 14.39 8.93 -0.77
N GLY A 59 13.64 7.93 -0.29
CA GLY A 59 12.41 8.12 0.46
C GLY A 59 12.62 8.92 1.75
N ASN A 60 13.68 8.63 2.48
CA ASN A 60 14.05 9.38 3.68
C ASN A 60 14.41 10.83 3.35
N ARG A 61 15.24 11.05 2.32
CA ARG A 61 15.62 12.40 1.86
C ARG A 61 14.43 13.23 1.39
N LEU A 62 13.47 12.62 0.70
CA LEU A 62 12.22 13.27 0.30
C LEU A 62 11.36 13.65 1.52
N ASN A 63 11.29 12.78 2.51
CA ASN A 63 10.58 13.06 3.76
C ASN A 63 11.21 14.22 4.54
N ASP A 64 12.54 14.26 4.62
CA ASP A 64 13.27 15.35 5.28
C ASP A 64 13.14 16.67 4.50
N ALA A 65 13.23 16.63 3.18
CA ALA A 65 12.97 17.80 2.33
C ALA A 65 11.53 18.33 2.50
N SER A 66 10.55 17.42 2.61
CA SER A 66 9.15 17.79 2.87
C SER A 66 8.97 18.44 4.23
N LYS A 67 9.63 17.92 5.28
CA LYS A 67 9.61 18.53 6.62
C LYS A 67 10.26 19.92 6.62
N ASN A 68 11.42 20.08 5.99
CA ASN A 68 12.11 21.36 5.87
C ASN A 68 11.27 22.39 5.10
N MET A 69 10.56 21.96 4.04
CA MET A 69 9.60 22.82 3.33
C MET A 69 8.42 23.24 4.22
N GLN A 70 7.89 22.32 5.04
CA GLN A 70 6.82 22.62 6.00
C GLN A 70 7.29 23.62 7.08
N GLU A 71 8.53 23.51 7.55
CA GLU A 71 9.11 24.46 8.51
C GLU A 71 9.33 25.85 7.88
N LEU A 72 9.78 25.93 6.64
CA LEU A 72 9.97 27.18 5.91
C LEU A 72 8.63 27.88 5.62
N VAL A 73 7.60 27.14 5.25
CA VAL A 73 6.23 27.68 5.04
C VAL A 73 5.58 28.01 6.39
N GLY A 74 5.88 27.24 7.44
CA GLY A 74 5.36 27.47 8.79
C GLY A 74 5.88 28.72 9.50
N ASN A 75 6.98 29.31 9.01
CA ASN A 75 7.55 30.54 9.59
C ASN A 75 7.05 31.85 8.96
N SER A 76 6.23 31.78 7.91
CA SER A 76 5.60 32.96 7.33
C SER A 76 4.18 33.14 7.89
N SER A 77 4.00 34.15 8.71
CA SER A 77 2.74 34.75 9.15
C SER A 77 2.12 34.23 10.45
N GLY A 78 2.32 35.02 11.53
CA GLY A 78 1.75 34.78 12.87
C GLY A 78 0.24 35.15 12.99
N GLU A 79 -0.35 35.88 12.06
CA GLU A 79 -1.75 36.29 12.11
C GLU A 79 -2.68 35.31 11.37
N ASP A 80 -2.22 34.68 10.28
CA ASP A 80 -2.98 33.66 9.56
C ASP A 80 -3.16 32.38 10.38
N LYS A 81 -2.24 32.02 11.26
CA LYS A 81 -2.30 30.80 12.11
C LYS A 81 -3.48 30.75 13.08
N LYS A 82 -3.95 31.93 13.60
CA LYS A 82 -5.11 31.95 14.50
C LYS A 82 -6.43 31.81 13.75
N ALA A 83 -6.54 32.41 12.59
CA ALA A 83 -7.72 32.30 11.75
C ALA A 83 -7.87 30.88 11.16
N ASP A 84 -6.75 30.27 10.74
CA ASP A 84 -6.74 28.88 10.27
C ASP A 84 -7.02 27.87 11.37
N GLY A 85 -6.53 28.09 12.58
CA GLY A 85 -6.82 27.23 13.73
C GLY A 85 -8.33 27.17 14.06
N ALA A 86 -9.02 28.28 14.04
CA ALA A 86 -10.47 28.33 14.29
C ALA A 86 -11.28 27.65 13.17
N LYS A 87 -10.86 27.80 11.92
CA LYS A 87 -11.46 27.10 10.76
C LYS A 87 -11.26 25.61 10.85
N VAL A 88 -10.04 25.16 11.19
CA VAL A 88 -9.70 23.73 11.38
C VAL A 88 -10.58 23.14 12.47
N GLU A 89 -10.71 23.81 13.62
CA GLU A 89 -11.50 23.31 14.74
C GLU A 89 -12.99 23.22 14.41
N ALA A 90 -13.53 24.21 13.71
CA ALA A 90 -14.91 24.19 13.22
C ALA A 90 -15.14 23.04 12.21
N ALA A 91 -14.22 22.85 11.27
CA ALA A 91 -14.28 21.79 10.27
C ALA A 91 -14.21 20.40 10.92
N VAL A 92 -13.26 20.20 11.85
CA VAL A 92 -13.12 18.95 12.59
C VAL A 92 -14.35 18.68 13.48
N SER A 93 -14.89 19.69 14.15
CA SER A 93 -16.12 19.53 14.97
C SER A 93 -17.32 19.11 14.12
N ALA A 94 -17.45 19.66 12.90
CA ALA A 94 -18.47 19.23 11.96
C ALA A 94 -18.27 17.76 11.54
N MET A 95 -17.02 17.38 11.26
CA MET A 95 -16.68 16.00 10.86
C MET A 95 -16.88 14.97 11.96
N ARG A 96 -16.62 15.30 13.24
CA ARG A 96 -16.93 14.41 14.36
C ARG A 96 -18.41 14.03 14.40
N LYS A 97 -19.29 15.03 14.28
CA LYS A 97 -20.74 14.78 14.27
C LYS A 97 -21.18 13.92 13.08
N LEU A 98 -20.57 14.13 11.91
CA LEU A 98 -20.86 13.34 10.72
C LEU A 98 -20.30 11.92 10.85
N ALA A 99 -19.08 11.76 11.34
CA ALA A 99 -18.47 10.45 11.56
C ALA A 99 -19.27 9.58 12.54
N ASP A 100 -19.77 10.16 13.62
CA ASP A 100 -20.67 9.48 14.58
C ASP A 100 -21.96 9.00 13.90
N GLY A 101 -22.52 9.80 13.00
CA GLY A 101 -23.75 9.48 12.26
C GLY A 101 -23.59 8.40 11.17
N ILE A 102 -22.41 8.24 10.61
CA ILE A 102 -22.15 7.30 9.50
C ILE A 102 -21.39 6.04 9.94
N GLY A 103 -20.72 6.06 11.11
CA GLY A 103 -19.88 4.96 11.58
C GLY A 103 -20.58 3.62 11.57
N GLY A 104 -21.84 3.57 12.01
CA GLY A 104 -22.65 2.35 11.99
C GLY A 104 -22.99 1.81 10.59
N LYS A 105 -22.91 2.65 9.55
CA LYS A 105 -23.22 2.26 8.16
C LYS A 105 -21.99 1.81 7.39
N LEU A 106 -20.79 2.03 7.91
CA LEU A 106 -19.50 1.67 7.28
C LEU A 106 -18.90 0.39 7.87
N GLN A 107 -19.63 -0.35 8.67
CA GLN A 107 -19.16 -1.55 9.39
C GLN A 107 -18.94 -2.75 8.46
N THR A 108 -19.73 -2.87 7.40
CA THR A 108 -19.63 -3.94 6.43
C THR A 108 -18.68 -3.50 5.27
N PRO A 109 -17.87 -4.40 4.70
CA PRO A 109 -16.97 -4.05 3.61
C PRO A 109 -17.69 -3.97 2.24
N ASP A 110 -18.90 -3.41 2.22
CA ASP A 110 -19.69 -3.22 1.01
C ASP A 110 -19.25 -1.93 0.29
N SER A 111 -18.55 -2.08 -0.81
CA SER A 111 -18.01 -0.98 -1.60
C SER A 111 -19.11 -0.07 -2.20
N GLU A 112 -20.29 -0.60 -2.52
CA GLU A 112 -21.39 0.19 -3.08
C GLU A 112 -22.02 1.07 -2.00
N GLU A 113 -22.25 0.50 -0.81
CA GLU A 113 -22.75 1.26 0.34
C GLU A 113 -21.76 2.36 0.76
N HIS A 114 -20.46 2.05 0.84
CA HIS A 114 -19.41 3.04 1.11
C HIS A 114 -19.40 4.14 0.05
N SER A 115 -19.47 3.79 -1.23
CA SER A 115 -19.50 4.76 -2.33
C SER A 115 -20.70 5.70 -2.22
N ARG A 116 -21.88 5.19 -1.90
CA ARG A 116 -23.10 5.97 -1.71
C ARG A 116 -22.97 6.96 -0.56
N ILE A 117 -22.42 6.52 0.58
CA ILE A 117 -22.22 7.35 1.77
C ILE A 117 -21.18 8.44 1.49
N LEU A 118 -20.02 8.08 0.92
CA LEU A 118 -18.95 9.04 0.64
C LEU A 118 -19.36 10.05 -0.42
N SER A 119 -20.10 9.63 -1.45
CA SER A 119 -20.66 10.56 -2.45
C SER A 119 -21.65 11.53 -1.85
N GLY A 120 -22.51 11.08 -0.94
CA GLY A 120 -23.43 11.94 -0.20
C GLY A 120 -22.70 12.94 0.70
N LEU A 121 -21.61 12.54 1.33
CA LEU A 121 -20.75 13.41 2.13
C LEU A 121 -20.12 14.53 1.29
N LEU A 122 -19.52 14.18 0.17
CA LEU A 122 -18.91 15.14 -0.76
C LEU A 122 -19.95 16.12 -1.36
N ALA A 123 -21.17 15.65 -1.59
CA ALA A 123 -22.25 16.48 -2.10
C ALA A 123 -22.87 17.41 -1.04
N SER A 124 -22.70 17.13 0.25
CA SER A 124 -23.33 17.89 1.36
C SER A 124 -22.69 19.25 1.66
N GLY A 125 -21.53 19.58 1.05
CA GLY A 125 -20.89 20.88 1.24
C GLY A 125 -19.48 20.96 0.61
N ASP A 126 -19.00 22.20 0.44
CA ASP A 126 -17.69 22.50 -0.15
C ASP A 126 -16.51 22.22 0.77
N LEU A 127 -16.75 21.76 2.00
CA LEU A 127 -15.72 21.57 3.02
C LEU A 127 -14.83 20.35 2.77
N ILE A 128 -15.41 19.30 2.17
CA ILE A 128 -14.71 18.03 1.95
C ILE A 128 -14.13 17.99 0.55
N GLU A 129 -12.83 17.70 0.44
CA GLU A 129 -12.13 17.57 -0.82
C GLU A 129 -12.05 16.13 -1.31
N ALA A 130 -11.79 15.22 -0.36
CA ALA A 130 -11.68 13.80 -0.59
C ALA A 130 -12.21 13.03 0.61
N ALA A 131 -12.74 11.83 0.38
CA ALA A 131 -13.20 10.93 1.42
C ALA A 131 -12.85 9.48 1.05
N TRP A 132 -12.49 8.67 2.05
CA TRP A 132 -12.13 7.28 1.81
C TRP A 132 -12.42 6.39 3.02
N THR A 133 -12.49 5.08 2.75
CA THR A 133 -12.56 4.04 3.76
C THR A 133 -11.55 2.93 3.44
N ASN A 134 -10.95 2.37 4.50
CA ASN A 134 -10.00 1.29 4.41
C ASN A 134 -10.42 0.12 5.29
N ASP A 135 -10.03 -1.09 4.90
CA ASP A 135 -10.05 -2.24 5.79
C ASP A 135 -8.86 -2.20 6.79
N THR A 136 -8.83 -3.11 7.75
CA THR A 136 -7.75 -3.21 8.75
C THR A 136 -6.39 -3.58 8.15
N LYS A 137 -6.33 -3.98 6.89
CA LYS A 137 -5.09 -4.27 6.13
C LYS A 137 -4.63 -3.09 5.27
N GLY A 138 -5.28 -1.93 5.40
CA GLY A 138 -4.96 -0.70 4.68
C GLY A 138 -5.41 -0.67 3.22
N ARG A 139 -6.19 -1.65 2.75
CA ARG A 139 -6.75 -1.64 1.40
C ARG A 139 -7.92 -0.67 1.36
N PHE A 140 -8.01 0.12 0.32
CA PHE A 140 -9.15 1.00 0.11
C PHE A 140 -10.38 0.17 -0.25
N ILE A 141 -11.46 0.32 0.55
CA ILE A 141 -12.78 -0.22 0.22
C ILE A 141 -13.44 0.73 -0.77
N CYS A 142 -13.38 2.03 -0.49
CA CYS A 142 -13.83 3.11 -1.37
C CYS A 142 -12.95 4.34 -1.19
N SER A 143 -12.77 5.14 -2.26
CA SER A 143 -12.09 6.44 -2.21
C SER A 143 -12.64 7.35 -3.30
N ILE A 144 -13.00 8.57 -2.94
CA ILE A 144 -13.52 9.61 -3.84
C ILE A 144 -12.74 10.90 -3.57
N PRO A 145 -11.96 11.41 -4.55
CA PRO A 145 -11.60 10.78 -5.81
C PRO A 145 -10.77 9.48 -5.60
N PRO A 146 -10.56 8.67 -6.64
CA PRO A 146 -9.76 7.45 -6.52
C PRO A 146 -8.40 7.70 -5.89
N ALA A 147 -8.02 6.85 -4.94
CA ALA A 147 -6.76 6.98 -4.22
C ALA A 147 -5.55 6.82 -5.16
N GLY A 148 -4.60 7.76 -5.07
CA GLY A 148 -3.34 7.69 -5.81
C GLY A 148 -2.30 6.70 -5.23
N ILE A 149 -2.67 5.94 -4.19
CA ILE A 149 -1.81 4.95 -3.52
C ILE A 149 -2.53 3.61 -3.42
N ALA A 150 -1.77 2.52 -3.53
CA ALA A 150 -2.34 1.17 -3.50
C ALA A 150 -2.76 0.71 -2.09
N ASN A 151 -2.10 1.22 -1.03
CA ASN A 151 -2.34 0.81 0.35
C ASN A 151 -2.01 1.93 1.34
N ALA A 152 -2.77 1.99 2.44
CA ALA A 152 -2.65 3.02 3.47
C ALA A 152 -1.73 2.66 4.65
N LEU A 153 -1.17 1.45 4.71
CA LEU A 153 -0.41 0.93 5.86
C LEU A 153 0.74 1.83 6.33
N ILE A 154 1.36 2.57 5.42
CA ILE A 154 2.48 3.47 5.76
C ILE A 154 2.01 4.84 6.24
N ARG A 155 0.74 5.19 6.04
CA ARG A 155 0.19 6.51 6.34
C ARG A 155 -0.05 6.67 7.84
N GLU A 156 0.34 7.83 8.38
CA GLU A 156 0.21 8.12 9.81
C GLU A 156 -1.25 8.16 10.26
N TRP A 157 -2.12 8.81 9.48
CA TRP A 157 -3.55 8.85 9.74
C TRP A 157 -4.18 7.44 9.85
N PHE A 158 -3.73 6.49 9.00
CA PHE A 158 -4.22 5.12 9.05
C PHE A 158 -3.73 4.38 10.31
N LYS A 159 -2.43 4.49 10.62
CA LYS A 159 -1.81 3.85 11.78
C LYS A 159 -2.46 4.31 13.08
N LYS A 160 -2.66 5.62 13.25
CA LYS A 160 -3.28 6.22 14.42
C LYS A 160 -4.72 5.80 14.58
N SER A 161 -5.54 5.89 13.53
CA SER A 161 -6.92 5.47 13.60
C SER A 161 -7.07 3.96 13.81
N LEU A 162 -6.14 3.14 13.30
CA LEU A 162 -6.14 1.70 13.54
C LEU A 162 -5.85 1.34 15.01
N THR A 163 -5.20 2.21 15.80
CA THR A 163 -5.05 2.05 17.26
C THR A 163 -6.27 2.52 18.05
N GLY A 164 -7.28 3.04 17.37
CA GLY A 164 -8.53 3.50 17.99
C GLY A 164 -8.57 5.00 18.27
N GLU A 165 -7.54 5.74 17.84
CA GLU A 165 -7.42 7.17 18.05
C GLU A 165 -8.04 7.96 16.87
N GLU A 166 -8.59 9.12 17.18
CA GLU A 166 -8.87 10.15 16.18
C GLU A 166 -7.56 10.79 15.75
N TYR A 167 -7.40 11.05 14.47
CA TYR A 167 -6.22 11.72 13.93
C TYR A 167 -6.59 12.97 13.14
N ILE A 168 -5.86 14.05 13.40
CA ILE A 168 -5.94 15.32 12.69
C ILE A 168 -4.51 15.66 12.25
N SER A 169 -4.31 15.86 10.95
CA SER A 169 -2.99 16.25 10.45
C SER A 169 -2.68 17.72 10.73
N ALA A 170 -1.39 18.09 10.63
CA ALA A 170 -1.04 19.50 10.39
C ALA A 170 -1.64 19.95 9.04
N VAL A 171 -1.78 21.27 8.87
CA VAL A 171 -2.18 21.86 7.59
C VAL A 171 -1.11 21.55 6.55
N TYR A 172 -1.53 21.05 5.39
CA TYR A 172 -0.65 20.78 4.27
C TYR A 172 -1.32 21.20 2.95
N THR A 173 -0.54 21.25 1.86
CA THR A 173 -1.07 21.54 0.54
C THR A 173 -1.62 20.27 -0.10
N SER A 174 -2.92 20.28 -0.41
CA SER A 174 -3.60 19.16 -1.09
C SER A 174 -2.92 18.82 -2.41
N ALA A 175 -2.72 17.52 -2.64
CA ALA A 175 -2.27 17.02 -3.94
C ALA A 175 -3.34 17.18 -5.03
N ILE A 176 -4.61 17.29 -4.64
CA ILE A 176 -5.78 17.34 -5.51
C ILE A 176 -6.07 18.80 -5.93
N THR A 177 -6.37 19.66 -4.96
CA THR A 177 -6.80 21.05 -5.24
C THR A 177 -5.67 22.06 -5.23
N LYS A 178 -4.47 21.70 -4.75
CA LYS A 178 -3.32 22.60 -4.53
C LYS A 178 -3.63 23.74 -3.54
N LYS A 179 -4.63 23.54 -2.66
CA LYS A 179 -5.03 24.46 -1.59
C LYS A 179 -4.67 23.88 -0.21
N PRO A 180 -4.61 24.73 0.83
CA PRO A 180 -4.43 24.24 2.20
C PRO A 180 -5.56 23.30 2.61
N CYS A 181 -5.19 22.15 3.22
CA CYS A 181 -6.15 21.19 3.73
C CYS A 181 -5.62 20.50 5.00
N VAL A 182 -6.50 19.81 5.72
CA VAL A 182 -6.15 18.90 6.81
C VAL A 182 -6.81 17.56 6.57
N THR A 183 -6.09 16.48 6.93
CA THR A 183 -6.68 15.14 6.99
C THR A 183 -7.29 14.92 8.36
N TYR A 184 -8.54 14.46 8.38
CA TYR A 184 -9.22 13.94 9.55
C TYR A 184 -9.49 12.44 9.34
N SER A 185 -9.18 11.61 10.34
CA SER A 185 -9.50 10.18 10.26
C SER A 185 -9.87 9.58 11.60
N VAL A 186 -10.72 8.56 11.56
CA VAL A 186 -11.25 7.83 12.74
C VAL A 186 -11.40 6.36 12.44
N PRO A 187 -11.36 5.49 13.49
CA PRO A 187 -11.66 4.09 13.34
C PRO A 187 -13.14 3.86 13.00
N ILE A 188 -13.40 2.93 12.08
CA ILE A 188 -14.71 2.33 11.88
C ILE A 188 -14.83 1.15 12.84
N ARG A 189 -15.89 1.11 13.66
CA ARG A 189 -16.11 0.04 14.62
C ARG A 189 -17.31 -0.83 14.23
N ASP A 190 -17.17 -2.14 14.43
CA ASP A 190 -18.28 -3.08 14.27
C ASP A 190 -19.25 -3.03 15.46
N ASP A 191 -20.34 -3.78 15.39
CA ASP A 191 -21.38 -3.87 16.46
C ASP A 191 -20.83 -4.38 17.81
N GLN A 192 -19.64 -4.98 17.80
CA GLN A 192 -18.95 -5.44 19.02
C GLN A 192 -17.90 -4.44 19.52
N GLY A 193 -17.81 -3.26 18.90
CA GLY A 193 -16.86 -2.20 19.23
C GLY A 193 -15.42 -2.47 18.73
N ARG A 194 -15.17 -3.54 17.97
CA ARG A 194 -13.86 -3.86 17.40
C ARG A 194 -13.62 -3.00 16.17
N ILE A 195 -12.36 -2.64 15.91
CA ILE A 195 -11.99 -1.86 14.73
C ILE A 195 -12.13 -2.73 13.48
N ALA A 196 -13.04 -2.36 12.59
CA ALA A 196 -13.33 -3.00 11.32
C ALA A 196 -12.59 -2.32 10.15
N GLY A 197 -12.19 -1.05 10.34
CA GLY A 197 -11.51 -0.27 9.30
C GLY A 197 -11.20 1.14 9.75
N VAL A 198 -10.89 2.01 8.80
CA VAL A 198 -10.61 3.43 9.02
C VAL A 198 -11.41 4.25 8.01
N PHE A 199 -12.06 5.30 8.50
CA PHE A 199 -12.67 6.36 7.69
C PHE A 199 -11.75 7.58 7.71
N GLY A 200 -11.57 8.22 6.57
CA GLY A 200 -10.78 9.43 6.45
C GLY A 200 -11.34 10.42 5.45
N VAL A 201 -11.06 11.70 5.68
CA VAL A 201 -11.42 12.81 4.79
C VAL A 201 -10.30 13.83 4.74
N ASP A 202 -10.18 14.52 3.61
CA ASP A 202 -9.40 15.74 3.48
C ASP A 202 -10.37 16.95 3.49
N LEU A 203 -10.13 17.87 4.41
CA LEU A 203 -10.92 19.06 4.65
C LEU A 203 -10.22 20.28 4.04
N LYS A 204 -10.93 21.04 3.22
CA LYS A 204 -10.48 22.36 2.68
C LYS A 204 -10.47 23.39 3.80
N LEU A 205 -9.50 24.30 3.77
CA LEU A 205 -9.38 25.43 4.70
C LEU A 205 -9.59 26.76 4.02
#